data_7525910fc1aeb146b726fb485518c19e
#
_entry.id   7525910fc1aeb146b726fb485518c19e
#
_cell.length_a   1.000
_cell.length_b   1.000
_cell.length_c   1.000
_cell.angle_alpha   90.00
_cell.angle_beta   90.00
_cell.angle_gamma   90.00
#
_symmetry.space_group_name_H-M   'P 1'
#
loop_
_entity.id
_entity.type
_entity.pdbx_description
1 polymer ?
#
loop_
_entity_poly.entity_id
_entity_poly.type
_entity_poly.pdbx_seq_one_letter_code
_entity_poly.pdbx_strand_id
1 'polypeptide(L)'
;MLRNGVDIIEIDRLEKINPGIRARFINRVYTESEIEICGNNYPCLAGRFAAKEAVSKVLGTGIGEIRWKDIEILRGEEGQPIIKLHANAKLKEIELGIHHWAISISHSRTVAIAFVIAH
;
A
#
# COMPACT_ATOMS: atom_id res chain seq x y z
N MET A 1 6.28 -6.95 20.09
CA MET A 1 6.01 -5.51 20.26
C MET A 1 4.97 -5.07 19.25
N LEU A 2 3.99 -4.33 19.71
CA LEU A 2 2.95 -3.80 18.81
C LEU A 2 3.50 -2.62 18.01
N ARG A 3 3.27 -2.63 16.70
CA ARG A 3 3.71 -1.60 15.77
C ARG A 3 2.50 -1.07 15.00
N ASN A 4 2.58 0.17 14.55
CA ASN A 4 1.51 0.75 13.75
C ASN A 4 2.07 1.69 12.69
N GLY A 5 1.25 1.96 11.70
CA GLY A 5 1.54 2.93 10.66
C GLY A 5 0.24 3.47 10.09
N VAL A 6 0.27 4.72 9.72
CA VAL A 6 -0.87 5.38 9.09
C VAL A 6 -0.36 6.31 7.99
N ASP A 7 -1.11 6.38 6.90
CA ASP A 7 -0.81 7.33 5.85
C ASP A 7 -2.10 7.83 5.22
N ILE A 8 -2.04 9.03 4.68
CA ILE A 8 -3.17 9.68 4.02
C ILE A 8 -2.67 10.30 2.72
N ILE A 9 -3.47 10.18 1.67
CA ILE A 9 -3.13 10.71 0.35
C ILE A 9 -4.34 11.38 -0.28
N GLU A 10 -4.12 12.50 -0.94
CA GLU A 10 -5.16 13.15 -1.75
C GLU A 10 -5.32 12.37 -3.06
N ILE A 11 -6.57 11.98 -3.36
CA ILE A 11 -6.88 11.18 -4.55
C ILE A 11 -6.55 11.95 -5.84
N ASP A 12 -6.68 13.27 -5.81
CA ASP A 12 -6.33 14.14 -6.94
C ASP A 12 -4.89 13.99 -7.41
N ARG A 13 -3.99 13.55 -6.54
CA ARG A 13 -2.60 13.33 -6.92
C ARG A 13 -2.45 12.25 -8.00
N LEU A 14 -3.42 11.35 -8.10
CA LEU A 14 -3.46 10.35 -9.16
C LEU A 14 -4.39 10.78 -10.29
N GLU A 15 -5.54 11.32 -9.94
CA GLU A 15 -6.60 11.61 -10.92
C GLU A 15 -6.26 12.78 -11.84
N LYS A 16 -5.60 13.81 -11.31
CA LYS A 16 -5.37 15.08 -12.04
C LYS A 16 -3.97 15.27 -12.60
N ILE A 17 -3.06 14.30 -12.42
CA ILE A 17 -1.72 14.43 -12.97
C ILE A 17 -1.69 14.07 -14.46
N ASN A 18 -0.63 14.52 -15.14
CA ASN A 18 -0.41 14.20 -16.55
C ASN A 18 -0.54 12.69 -16.80
N PRO A 19 -1.32 12.26 -17.81
CA PRO A 19 -1.52 10.83 -18.08
C PRO A 19 -0.23 10.01 -18.28
N GLY A 20 0.78 10.59 -18.92
CA GLY A 20 2.06 9.90 -19.13
C GLY A 20 2.82 9.70 -17.82
N ILE A 21 2.80 10.70 -16.95
CA ILE A 21 3.40 10.62 -15.61
C ILE A 21 2.63 9.61 -14.77
N ARG A 22 1.30 9.66 -14.84
CA ARG A 22 0.45 8.72 -14.10
C ARG A 22 0.73 7.26 -14.51
N ALA A 23 0.84 7.00 -15.80
CA ALA A 23 1.12 5.65 -16.29
C ALA A 23 2.45 5.12 -15.75
N ARG A 24 3.48 5.95 -15.74
CA ARG A 24 4.79 5.57 -15.18
C ARG A 24 4.73 5.34 -13.69
N PHE A 25 4.00 6.18 -12.97
CA PHE A 25 3.80 6.03 -11.53
C PHE A 25 3.09 4.71 -11.21
N ILE A 26 1.99 4.42 -11.89
CA ILE A 26 1.23 3.19 -11.70
C ILE A 26 2.11 1.97 -11.95
N ASN A 27 2.87 1.99 -13.04
CA ASN A 27 3.74 0.87 -13.38
C ASN A 27 4.87 0.66 -12.38
N ARG A 28 5.34 1.73 -11.75
CA ARG A 28 6.43 1.67 -10.77
C ARG A 28 5.94 1.20 -9.40
N VAL A 29 4.76 1.63 -8.99
CA VAL A 29 4.25 1.46 -7.61
C VAL A 29 3.46 0.18 -7.43
N TYR A 30 2.63 -0.19 -8.41
CA TYR A 30 1.65 -1.27 -8.25
C TYR A 30 2.07 -2.53 -8.98
N THR A 31 1.76 -3.68 -8.36
CA THR A 31 1.93 -4.99 -9.00
C THR A 31 0.83 -5.19 -10.04
N GLU A 32 1.01 -6.18 -10.91
CA GLU A 32 -0.02 -6.52 -11.90
C GLU A 32 -1.34 -6.89 -11.22
N SER A 33 -1.29 -7.61 -10.10
CA SER A 33 -2.48 -7.99 -9.35
C SER A 33 -3.21 -6.77 -8.81
N GLU A 34 -2.48 -5.79 -8.28
CA GLU A 34 -3.08 -4.55 -7.78
C GLU A 34 -3.73 -3.74 -8.89
N ILE A 35 -3.08 -3.68 -10.05
CA ILE A 35 -3.62 -2.98 -11.23
C ILE A 35 -4.90 -3.68 -11.69
N GLU A 36 -4.91 -4.99 -11.70
CA GLU A 36 -6.09 -5.78 -12.06
C GLU A 36 -7.25 -5.54 -11.10
N ILE A 37 -6.96 -5.48 -9.79
CA ILE A 37 -7.96 -5.23 -8.77
C ILE A 37 -8.58 -3.84 -8.90
N CYS A 38 -7.75 -2.82 -9.09
CA CYS A 38 -8.20 -1.43 -9.08
C CYS A 38 -8.64 -0.89 -10.44
N GLY A 39 -8.01 -1.34 -11.52
CA GLY A 39 -8.26 -0.77 -12.85
C GLY A 39 -8.01 0.74 -12.82
N ASN A 40 -8.97 1.51 -13.31
CA ASN A 40 -8.91 2.97 -13.34
C ASN A 40 -9.61 3.62 -12.14
N ASN A 41 -9.85 2.87 -11.09
CA ASN A 41 -10.48 3.39 -9.87
C ASN A 41 -9.41 4.08 -9.03
N TYR A 42 -9.33 5.41 -9.08
CA TYR A 42 -8.30 6.17 -8.37
C TYR A 42 -8.41 6.11 -6.85
N PRO A 43 -9.60 6.11 -6.23
CA PRO A 43 -9.69 5.84 -4.79
C PRO A 43 -9.08 4.48 -4.40
N CYS A 44 -9.29 3.45 -5.21
CA CYS A 44 -8.70 2.13 -4.97
C CYS A 44 -7.16 2.18 -5.03
N LEU A 45 -6.61 2.81 -6.06
CA LEU A 45 -5.17 2.97 -6.23
C LEU A 45 -4.57 3.82 -5.10
N ALA A 46 -5.23 4.93 -4.75
CA ALA A 46 -4.77 5.81 -3.68
C ALA A 46 -4.76 5.09 -2.33
N GLY A 47 -5.80 4.30 -2.03
CA GLY A 47 -5.85 3.51 -0.80
C GLY A 47 -4.71 2.52 -0.70
N ARG A 48 -4.36 1.87 -1.81
CA ARG A 48 -3.24 0.94 -1.84
C ARG A 48 -1.89 1.65 -1.71
N PHE A 49 -1.75 2.83 -2.30
CA PHE A 49 -0.56 3.65 -2.11
C PHE A 49 -0.39 4.00 -0.64
N ALA A 50 -1.44 4.51 0.00
CA ALA A 50 -1.41 4.83 1.43
C ALA A 50 -1.07 3.59 2.28
N ALA A 51 -1.61 2.43 1.90
CA ALA A 51 -1.32 1.17 2.60
C ALA A 51 0.15 0.77 2.51
N LYS A 52 0.76 0.91 1.32
CA LYS A 52 2.19 0.62 1.15
C LYS A 52 3.05 1.53 2.01
N GLU A 53 2.73 2.82 2.05
CA GLU A 53 3.42 3.78 2.92
C GLU A 53 3.25 3.42 4.40
N ALA A 54 2.02 3.08 4.82
CA ALA A 54 1.74 2.71 6.21
C ALA A 54 2.52 1.45 6.62
N VAL A 55 2.58 0.44 5.74
CA VAL A 55 3.38 -0.78 5.99
C VAL A 55 4.86 -0.43 6.11
N SER A 56 5.38 0.43 5.24
CA SER A 56 6.79 0.83 5.31
C SER A 56 7.13 1.53 6.62
N LYS A 57 6.18 2.28 7.18
CA LYS A 57 6.33 2.90 8.49
C LYS A 57 6.39 1.86 9.61
N VAL A 58 5.55 0.82 9.52
CA VAL A 58 5.61 -0.30 10.48
C VAL A 58 6.97 -0.98 10.43
N LEU A 59 7.50 -1.20 9.23
CA LEU A 59 8.80 -1.84 9.04
C LEU A 59 9.97 -0.92 9.44
N GLY A 60 9.72 0.38 9.56
CA GLY A 60 10.71 1.36 10.01
C GLY A 60 11.72 1.76 8.94
N THR A 61 11.51 1.37 7.70
CA THR A 61 12.47 1.62 6.61
C THR A 61 12.07 2.79 5.71
N GLY A 62 10.75 3.04 5.58
CA GLY A 62 10.26 3.85 4.49
C GLY A 62 10.50 3.15 3.15
N ILE A 63 10.17 3.82 2.06
CA ILE A 63 10.43 3.32 0.70
C ILE A 63 11.84 3.75 0.28
N GLY A 64 12.57 2.85 -0.34
CA GLY A 64 13.95 3.05 -0.76
C GLY A 64 14.62 1.70 -0.78
N GLU A 65 15.10 1.24 0.35
CA GLU A 65 15.62 -0.11 0.55
C GLU A 65 14.55 -1.16 0.27
N ILE A 66 13.31 -0.88 0.64
CA ILE A 66 12.14 -1.66 0.29
C ILE A 66 11.47 -0.97 -0.88
N ARG A 67 11.20 -1.72 -1.95
CA ARG A 67 10.54 -1.19 -3.14
C ARG A 67 9.04 -1.20 -2.97
N TRP A 68 8.35 -0.33 -3.72
CA TRP A 68 6.89 -0.27 -3.71
C TRP A 68 6.24 -1.63 -3.95
N LYS A 69 6.74 -2.38 -4.95
CA LYS A 69 6.16 -3.68 -5.31
C LYS A 69 6.49 -4.80 -4.34
N ASP A 70 7.40 -4.57 -3.40
CA ASP A 70 7.70 -5.54 -2.35
C ASP A 70 6.56 -5.60 -1.34
N ILE A 71 5.69 -4.58 -1.30
CA ILE A 71 4.50 -4.53 -0.46
C ILE A 71 3.29 -4.60 -1.38
N GLU A 72 2.60 -5.72 -1.37
CA GLU A 72 1.44 -5.94 -2.23
C GLU A 72 0.17 -5.99 -1.40
N ILE A 73 -0.84 -5.24 -1.81
CA ILE A 73 -2.12 -5.16 -1.10
C ILE A 73 -3.19 -5.80 -1.98
N LEU A 74 -3.51 -7.03 -1.65
CA LEU A 74 -4.47 -7.83 -2.39
C LEU A 74 -5.88 -7.64 -1.84
N ARG A 75 -6.84 -8.29 -2.47
CA ARG A 75 -8.24 -8.27 -2.04
C ARG A 75 -8.65 -9.69 -1.66
N GLY A 76 -9.17 -9.86 -0.44
CA GLY A 76 -9.68 -11.13 0.02
C GLY A 76 -11.08 -11.43 -0.53
N GLU A 77 -11.60 -12.60 -0.19
CA GLU A 77 -12.90 -13.07 -0.68
C GLU A 77 -14.05 -12.15 -0.27
N GLU A 78 -13.92 -11.48 0.88
CA GLU A 78 -14.95 -10.56 1.38
C GLU A 78 -14.67 -9.10 1.02
N GLY A 79 -13.69 -8.88 0.12
CA GLY A 79 -13.30 -7.55 -0.31
C GLY A 79 -12.30 -6.85 0.60
N GLN A 80 -11.89 -7.51 1.70
CA GLN A 80 -10.95 -6.94 2.66
C GLN A 80 -9.54 -6.86 2.07
N PRO A 81 -8.74 -5.84 2.46
CA PRO A 81 -7.36 -5.77 2.03
C PRO A 81 -6.50 -6.82 2.72
N ILE A 82 -5.58 -7.41 1.97
CA ILE A 82 -4.64 -8.41 2.46
C ILE A 82 -3.22 -7.98 2.12
N ILE A 83 -2.35 -7.93 3.14
CA ILE A 83 -0.94 -7.59 2.96
C ILE A 83 -0.16 -8.83 2.57
N LYS A 84 0.59 -8.74 1.48
CA LYS A 84 1.55 -9.77 1.08
C LYS A 84 2.90 -9.11 0.83
N LEU A 85 3.91 -9.57 1.56
CA LEU A 85 5.26 -9.02 1.48
C LEU A 85 6.16 -9.90 0.64
N HIS A 86 7.06 -9.25 -0.12
CA HIS A 86 8.02 -9.90 -1.00
C HIS A 86 9.41 -9.33 -0.77
N ALA A 87 10.42 -10.09 -1.19
CA ALA A 87 11.82 -9.62 -1.24
C ALA A 87 12.25 -8.94 0.06
N ASN A 88 12.80 -7.74 -0.02
CA ASN A 88 13.34 -7.04 1.15
C ASN A 88 12.29 -6.71 2.21
N ALA A 89 11.04 -6.50 1.83
CA ALA A 89 9.96 -6.29 2.80
C ALA A 89 9.72 -7.57 3.62
N LYS A 90 9.73 -8.72 2.97
CA LYS A 90 9.59 -10.01 3.65
C LYS A 90 10.75 -10.29 4.59
N LEU A 91 11.97 -9.99 4.16
CA LEU A 91 13.16 -10.16 5.00
C LEU A 91 13.07 -9.25 6.24
N LYS A 92 12.60 -8.02 6.07
CA LYS A 92 12.47 -7.09 7.20
C LYS A 92 11.38 -7.54 8.18
N GLU A 93 10.29 -8.08 7.69
CA GLU A 93 9.24 -8.67 8.52
C GLU A 93 9.82 -9.77 9.41
N ILE A 94 10.60 -10.67 8.81
CA ILE A 94 11.24 -11.77 9.54
C ILE A 94 12.23 -11.24 10.57
N GLU A 95 13.07 -10.28 10.17
CA GLU A 95 14.06 -9.66 11.05
C GLU A 95 13.41 -9.04 12.29
N LEU A 96 12.26 -8.38 12.10
CA LEU A 96 11.53 -7.73 13.19
C LEU A 96 10.66 -8.68 14.00
N GLY A 97 10.55 -9.94 13.59
CA GLY A 97 9.73 -10.93 14.29
C GLY A 97 8.24 -10.66 14.18
N ILE A 98 7.80 -10.06 13.10
CA ILE A 98 6.38 -9.77 12.89
C ILE A 98 5.69 -11.00 12.32
N HIS A 99 4.59 -11.42 12.94
CA HIS A 99 3.82 -12.59 12.54
C HIS A 99 2.37 -12.27 12.18
N HIS A 100 1.86 -11.12 12.61
CA HIS A 100 0.46 -10.75 12.44
C HIS A 100 0.33 -9.33 11.92
N TRP A 101 -0.57 -9.15 10.96
CA TRP A 101 -0.89 -7.87 10.36
C TRP A 101 -2.38 -7.63 10.39
N ALA A 102 -2.77 -6.40 10.63
CA ALA A 102 -4.14 -5.94 10.46
C ALA A 102 -4.12 -4.64 9.71
N ILE A 103 -5.04 -4.46 8.76
CA ILE A 103 -5.07 -3.26 7.92
C ILE A 103 -6.51 -2.83 7.68
N SER A 104 -6.71 -1.52 7.68
CA SER A 104 -7.96 -0.89 7.25
C SER A 104 -7.65 0.20 6.24
N ILE A 105 -8.44 0.27 5.19
CA ILE A 105 -8.34 1.31 4.18
C ILE A 105 -9.71 1.98 4.07
N SER A 106 -9.73 3.30 4.06
CA SER A 106 -10.97 4.07 3.92
C SER A 106 -10.73 5.26 3.01
N HIS A 107 -11.77 5.78 2.39
CA HIS A 107 -11.65 6.98 1.59
C HIS A 107 -12.92 7.81 1.61
N SER A 108 -12.74 9.10 1.43
CA SER A 108 -13.79 10.07 1.13
C SER A 108 -13.74 10.38 -0.36
N ARG A 109 -14.39 11.44 -0.79
CA ARG A 109 -14.27 11.90 -2.19
C ARG A 109 -12.89 12.46 -2.52
N THR A 110 -12.17 12.96 -1.51
CA THR A 110 -10.93 13.71 -1.74
C THR A 110 -9.68 12.99 -1.22
N VAL A 111 -9.79 12.15 -0.19
CA VAL A 111 -8.62 11.51 0.41
C VAL A 111 -8.83 10.02 0.62
N ALA A 112 -7.73 9.29 0.60
CA ALA A 112 -7.68 7.88 1.02
C ALA A 112 -6.74 7.78 2.21
N ILE A 113 -7.07 6.90 3.15
CA ILE A 113 -6.27 6.68 4.36
C ILE A 113 -6.09 5.17 4.56
N ALA A 114 -4.93 4.78 5.04
CA ALA A 114 -4.66 3.40 5.45
C ALA A 114 -4.08 3.40 6.86
N PHE A 115 -4.54 2.44 7.66
CA PHE A 115 -4.05 2.22 9.02
C PHE A 115 -3.64 0.77 9.15
N VAL A 116 -2.42 0.54 9.65
CA VAL A 116 -1.82 -0.78 9.74
C VAL A 116 -1.32 -1.03 11.15
N ILE A 117 -1.58 -2.22 11.65
CA ILE A 117 -1.06 -2.70 12.93
C ILE A 117 -0.36 -4.02 12.69
N ALA A 118 0.74 -4.25 13.40
CA ALA A 118 1.50 -5.50 13.30
C ALA A 118 2.15 -5.86 14.62
N HIS A 119 2.32 -7.14 14.82
CA HIS A 119 3.09 -7.64 15.97
C HIS A 119 3.64 -9.04 15.73
#